data_5fbc36246072ca39329f614801b0da9b
#
_entry.id   5fbc36246072ca39329f614801b0da9b
#
_cell.length_a   1.000
_cell.length_b   1.000
_cell.length_c   1.000
_cell.angle_alpha   90.00
_cell.angle_beta   90.00
_cell.angle_gamma   90.00
#
_symmetry.space_group_name_H-M   'P 1'
#
loop_
_entity.id
_entity.type
_entity.pdbx_description
1 polymer ?
#
loop_
_entity_poly.entity_id
_entity_poly.type
_entity_poly.pdbx_seq_one_letter_code
_entity_poly.pdbx_strand_id
1 'polypeptide(L)'
;MAEVFLFSPPVSTARVIENTESKSSEESGELTEFLGEVESSCRKMTGSNETYEMMVLHAALVPLCIISKLDIESFSTDLDNLDETNRTEFFPKYCPQLHDSLSCLEPVTAELRKCLDPEEVEVLDVIVNMLPEGLNLACKDNGQIFFMDDSSKCLDKFAGYVKKCAAKVSKTTEAVDLSNYGPKQCNELAEVRECFEQKTAGCKGPRLTDIFDLFYRPILKATPCKSH
;
A
#
# COMPACT_ATOMS: atom_id res chain seq x y z
N MET A 1 9.43 -4.66 -6.52
CA MET A 1 9.06 -3.44 -5.77
C MET A 1 7.56 -3.25 -5.89
N ALA A 2 6.82 -3.53 -4.83
CA ALA A 2 5.36 -3.39 -4.82
C ALA A 2 5.01 -1.90 -4.94
N GLU A 3 4.47 -1.47 -6.09
CA GLU A 3 3.80 -0.19 -6.17
C GLU A 3 2.50 -0.29 -5.36
N VAL A 4 2.52 0.36 -4.21
CA VAL A 4 1.36 0.53 -3.36
C VAL A 4 0.34 1.35 -4.15
N PHE A 5 -0.76 0.73 -4.55
CA PHE A 5 -1.93 1.43 -5.04
C PHE A 5 -2.50 2.30 -3.91
N LEU A 6 -1.98 3.50 -3.80
CA LEU A 6 -2.54 4.54 -2.94
C LEU A 6 -3.46 5.41 -3.79
N PHE A 7 -4.68 5.51 -3.33
CA PHE A 7 -5.72 6.42 -3.76
C PHE A 7 -5.17 7.73 -4.34
N SER A 8 -5.27 7.90 -5.66
CA SER A 8 -5.13 9.22 -6.26
C SER A 8 -6.49 9.92 -6.17
N PRO A 9 -6.55 11.14 -5.62
CA PRO A 9 -7.78 11.93 -5.65
C PRO A 9 -8.16 12.26 -7.11
N PRO A 10 -9.45 12.44 -7.42
CA PRO A 10 -9.91 12.69 -8.79
C PRO A 10 -9.38 14.03 -9.30
N VAL A 11 -8.41 13.95 -10.21
CA VAL A 11 -8.04 15.08 -11.05
C VAL A 11 -9.05 15.15 -12.19
N SER A 12 -9.68 16.31 -12.33
CA SER A 12 -10.62 16.68 -13.38
C SER A 12 -10.33 16.01 -14.73
N THR A 13 -11.27 15.18 -15.20
CA THR A 13 -11.18 14.25 -16.32
C THR A 13 -11.09 14.88 -17.73
N ALA A 14 -10.77 16.16 -17.89
CA ALA A 14 -10.83 16.85 -19.17
C ALA A 14 -9.49 17.01 -19.92
N ARG A 15 -8.35 16.51 -19.41
CA ARG A 15 -7.03 16.69 -20.07
C ARG A 15 -6.07 15.50 -20.04
N VAL A 16 -6.50 14.27 -19.80
CA VAL A 16 -5.60 13.12 -19.59
C VAL A 16 -5.68 12.06 -20.70
N ILE A 17 -6.41 12.27 -21.78
CA ILE A 17 -6.57 11.23 -22.83
C ILE A 17 -5.36 11.12 -23.79
N GLU A 18 -4.44 12.07 -23.82
CA GLU A 18 -3.31 12.03 -24.79
C GLU A 18 -1.97 11.48 -24.28
N ASN A 19 -1.84 11.13 -22.99
CA ASN A 19 -0.57 10.60 -22.42
C ASN A 19 -0.68 9.19 -21.80
N THR A 20 -1.77 8.47 -22.00
CA THR A 20 -2.04 7.19 -21.30
C THR A 20 -1.49 5.97 -22.07
N GLU A 21 -1.23 6.07 -23.36
CA GLU A 21 -0.82 4.90 -24.17
C GLU A 21 0.63 4.45 -23.97
N SER A 22 1.54 5.33 -23.54
CA SER A 22 2.94 4.94 -23.32
C SER A 22 3.25 4.43 -21.90
N LYS A 23 2.40 4.75 -20.90
CA LYS A 23 2.56 4.26 -19.53
C LYS A 23 2.00 2.86 -19.31
N SER A 24 0.95 2.48 -20.05
CA SER A 24 0.30 1.18 -19.89
C SER A 24 1.15 -0.02 -20.32
N SER A 25 2.14 0.18 -21.20
CA SER A 25 3.01 -0.91 -21.68
C SER A 25 4.14 -1.24 -20.72
N GLU A 26 4.67 -0.27 -19.96
CA GLU A 26 5.70 -0.51 -18.95
C GLU A 26 5.09 -1.17 -17.70
N GLU A 27 3.93 -0.69 -17.22
CA GLU A 27 3.21 -1.28 -16.07
C GLU A 27 2.77 -2.73 -16.34
N SER A 28 2.35 -3.05 -17.57
CA SER A 28 1.99 -4.43 -17.93
C SER A 28 3.19 -5.37 -17.97
N GLY A 29 4.37 -4.87 -18.32
CA GLY A 29 5.63 -5.63 -18.32
C GLY A 29 6.07 -6.00 -16.90
N GLU A 30 6.10 -5.03 -15.99
CA GLU A 30 6.49 -5.25 -14.59
C GLU A 30 5.55 -6.23 -13.86
N LEU A 31 4.23 -6.12 -14.10
CA LEU A 31 3.26 -7.05 -13.53
C LEU A 31 3.46 -8.49 -14.05
N THR A 32 3.75 -8.63 -15.35
CA THR A 32 3.98 -9.96 -15.95
C THR A 32 5.25 -10.59 -15.40
N GLU A 33 6.32 -9.82 -15.22
CA GLU A 33 7.58 -10.28 -14.62
C GLU A 33 7.35 -10.71 -13.16
N PHE A 34 6.69 -9.88 -12.36
CA PHE A 34 6.33 -10.20 -10.97
C PHE A 34 5.50 -11.50 -10.86
N LEU A 35 4.47 -11.67 -11.70
CA LEU A 35 3.65 -12.88 -11.70
C LEU A 35 4.47 -14.13 -12.09
N GLY A 36 5.43 -13.98 -13.01
CA GLY A 36 6.36 -15.05 -13.37
C GLY A 36 7.30 -15.45 -12.24
N GLU A 37 7.78 -14.49 -11.45
CA GLU A 37 8.58 -14.76 -10.26
C GLU A 37 7.76 -15.49 -9.19
N VAL A 38 6.53 -15.06 -8.93
CA VAL A 38 5.62 -15.74 -7.99
C VAL A 38 5.31 -17.17 -8.45
N GLU A 39 5.03 -17.39 -9.74
CA GLU A 39 4.82 -18.74 -10.29
C GLU A 39 6.05 -19.65 -10.04
N SER A 40 7.22 -19.12 -10.33
CA SER A 40 8.49 -19.86 -10.14
C SER A 40 8.71 -20.21 -8.67
N SER A 41 8.45 -19.25 -7.76
CA SER A 41 8.56 -19.45 -6.31
C SER A 41 7.55 -20.48 -5.82
N CYS A 42 6.27 -20.40 -6.23
CA CYS A 42 5.25 -21.39 -5.90
C CYS A 42 5.68 -22.79 -6.30
N ARG A 43 6.17 -22.96 -7.54
CA ARG A 43 6.64 -24.26 -8.03
C ARG A 43 7.81 -24.80 -7.22
N LYS A 44 8.75 -23.93 -6.84
CA LYS A 44 9.91 -24.27 -6.01
C LYS A 44 9.49 -24.72 -4.61
N MET A 45 8.57 -24.01 -3.98
CA MET A 45 8.19 -24.25 -2.59
C MET A 45 7.20 -25.43 -2.44
N THR A 46 6.25 -25.58 -3.37
CA THR A 46 5.17 -26.57 -3.27
C THR A 46 5.36 -27.80 -4.15
N GLY A 47 6.28 -27.74 -5.11
CA GLY A 47 6.55 -28.82 -6.08
C GLY A 47 5.52 -28.90 -7.21
N SER A 48 4.52 -28.00 -7.29
CA SER A 48 3.49 -27.98 -8.34
C SER A 48 3.06 -26.54 -8.67
N ASN A 49 2.31 -26.37 -9.77
CA ASN A 49 1.69 -25.09 -10.11
C ASN A 49 0.31 -24.89 -9.49
N GLU A 50 -0.24 -25.89 -8.84
CA GLU A 50 -1.62 -25.86 -8.33
C GLU A 50 -1.85 -24.66 -7.36
N THR A 51 -0.90 -24.41 -6.46
CA THR A 51 -0.98 -23.29 -5.52
C THR A 51 -1.00 -21.94 -6.24
N TYR A 52 -0.17 -21.77 -7.28
CA TYR A 52 -0.17 -20.57 -8.10
C TYR A 52 -1.50 -20.37 -8.85
N GLU A 53 -2.00 -21.44 -9.46
CA GLU A 53 -3.30 -21.40 -10.16
C GLU A 53 -4.45 -21.05 -9.21
N MET A 54 -4.44 -21.61 -7.99
CA MET A 54 -5.43 -21.26 -6.95
C MET A 54 -5.29 -19.80 -6.50
N MET A 55 -4.07 -19.30 -6.32
CA MET A 55 -3.83 -17.91 -5.99
C MET A 55 -4.38 -16.97 -7.08
N VAL A 56 -4.10 -17.25 -8.35
CA VAL A 56 -4.62 -16.48 -9.50
C VAL A 56 -6.14 -16.52 -9.55
N LEU A 57 -6.74 -17.71 -9.33
CA LEU A 57 -8.19 -17.86 -9.27
C LEU A 57 -8.79 -17.00 -8.14
N HIS A 58 -8.23 -17.07 -6.93
CA HIS A 58 -8.68 -16.25 -5.81
C HIS A 58 -8.51 -14.76 -6.10
N ALA A 59 -7.40 -14.35 -6.70
CA ALA A 59 -7.17 -12.96 -7.09
C ALA A 59 -8.22 -12.46 -8.10
N ALA A 60 -8.59 -13.29 -9.06
CA ALA A 60 -9.65 -12.97 -10.02
C ALA A 60 -11.05 -12.83 -9.37
N LEU A 61 -11.27 -13.47 -8.21
CA LEU A 61 -12.52 -13.39 -7.45
C LEU A 61 -12.57 -12.20 -6.47
N VAL A 62 -11.44 -11.55 -6.18
CA VAL A 62 -11.39 -10.40 -5.25
C VAL A 62 -12.37 -9.29 -5.64
N PRO A 63 -12.44 -8.83 -6.91
CA PRO A 63 -13.40 -7.78 -7.28
C PRO A 63 -14.86 -8.16 -6.99
N LEU A 64 -15.25 -9.40 -7.26
CA LEU A 64 -16.61 -9.88 -6.98
C LEU A 64 -16.88 -9.94 -5.47
N CYS A 65 -15.91 -10.35 -4.67
CA CYS A 65 -16.01 -10.32 -3.22
C CYS A 65 -16.19 -8.89 -2.71
N ILE A 66 -15.37 -7.93 -3.20
CA ILE A 66 -15.47 -6.53 -2.80
C ILE A 66 -16.84 -5.95 -3.16
N ILE A 67 -17.33 -6.17 -4.37
CA ILE A 67 -18.68 -5.72 -4.82
C ILE A 67 -19.79 -6.29 -3.92
N SER A 68 -19.62 -7.51 -3.40
CA SER A 68 -20.59 -8.10 -2.47
C SER A 68 -20.64 -7.43 -1.09
N LYS A 69 -19.63 -6.67 -0.72
CA LYS A 69 -19.44 -6.03 0.59
C LYS A 69 -19.53 -4.53 0.55
N LEU A 70 -19.17 -3.92 -0.57
CA LEU A 70 -19.14 -2.49 -0.79
C LEU A 70 -20.03 -2.14 -1.97
N ASP A 71 -20.98 -1.24 -1.74
CA ASP A 71 -21.78 -0.64 -2.82
C ASP A 71 -20.88 0.32 -3.62
N ILE A 72 -20.21 -0.26 -4.64
CA ILE A 72 -19.19 0.44 -5.45
C ILE A 72 -19.79 1.65 -6.19
N GLU A 73 -21.02 1.55 -6.70
CA GLU A 73 -21.66 2.63 -7.46
C GLU A 73 -21.94 3.84 -6.55
N SER A 74 -22.58 3.59 -5.42
CA SER A 74 -22.83 4.64 -4.41
C SER A 74 -21.52 5.16 -3.83
N PHE A 75 -20.54 4.29 -3.54
CA PHE A 75 -19.24 4.67 -3.01
C PHE A 75 -18.50 5.63 -3.96
N SER A 76 -18.44 5.28 -5.26
CA SER A 76 -17.76 6.12 -6.25
C SER A 76 -18.44 7.49 -6.38
N THR A 77 -19.77 7.50 -6.47
CA THR A 77 -20.55 8.74 -6.58
C THR A 77 -20.38 9.62 -5.34
N ASP A 78 -20.47 9.05 -4.14
CA ASP A 78 -20.33 9.78 -2.88
C ASP A 78 -18.87 10.26 -2.68
N LEU A 79 -17.87 9.48 -3.13
CA LEU A 79 -16.46 9.84 -3.08
C LEU A 79 -16.14 11.04 -3.99
N ASP A 80 -16.70 11.06 -5.21
CA ASP A 80 -16.52 12.17 -6.17
C ASP A 80 -17.10 13.50 -5.64
N ASN A 81 -18.12 13.41 -4.77
CA ASN A 81 -18.76 14.55 -4.14
C ASN A 81 -18.30 14.76 -2.68
N LEU A 82 -17.28 14.04 -2.22
CA LEU A 82 -16.83 14.08 -0.83
C LEU A 82 -16.15 15.41 -0.52
N ASP A 83 -16.68 16.11 0.50
CA ASP A 83 -16.14 17.35 1.01
C ASP A 83 -16.20 17.40 2.55
N GLU A 84 -15.77 18.52 3.15
CA GLU A 84 -15.75 18.70 4.59
C GLU A 84 -17.18 18.68 5.21
N THR A 85 -18.22 19.02 4.45
CA THR A 85 -19.59 19.12 4.96
C THR A 85 -20.28 17.76 5.05
N ASN A 86 -20.01 16.85 4.13
CA ASN A 86 -20.65 15.54 4.04
C ASN A 86 -19.78 14.36 4.57
N ARG A 87 -18.53 14.62 4.94
CA ARG A 87 -17.63 13.58 5.46
C ARG A 87 -18.17 12.82 6.67
N THR A 88 -18.96 13.48 7.51
CA THR A 88 -19.59 12.88 8.70
C THR A 88 -20.69 11.87 8.37
N GLU A 89 -21.18 11.86 7.14
CA GLU A 89 -22.10 10.85 6.62
C GLU A 89 -21.35 9.79 5.80
N PHE A 90 -20.35 10.19 5.02
CA PHE A 90 -19.56 9.32 4.15
C PHE A 90 -18.76 8.27 4.94
N PHE A 91 -17.91 8.67 5.87
CA PHE A 91 -17.02 7.73 6.55
C PHE A 91 -17.76 6.70 7.41
N PRO A 92 -18.78 7.05 8.23
CA PRO A 92 -19.56 6.04 8.94
C PRO A 92 -20.30 5.05 8.04
N LYS A 93 -20.69 5.46 6.83
CA LYS A 93 -21.35 4.60 5.85
C LYS A 93 -20.37 3.60 5.23
N TYR A 94 -19.19 4.05 4.84
CA TYR A 94 -18.28 3.25 4.00
C TYR A 94 -17.14 2.58 4.77
N CYS A 95 -16.67 3.13 5.88
CA CYS A 95 -15.56 2.53 6.63
C CYS A 95 -15.84 1.09 7.09
N PRO A 96 -17.01 0.75 7.63
CA PRO A 96 -17.32 -0.64 7.95
C PRO A 96 -17.27 -1.57 6.73
N GLN A 97 -17.81 -1.13 5.58
CA GLN A 97 -17.82 -1.89 4.33
C GLN A 97 -16.39 -2.10 3.79
N LEU A 98 -15.55 -1.07 3.85
CA LEU A 98 -14.15 -1.14 3.46
C LEU A 98 -13.36 -2.11 4.38
N HIS A 99 -13.60 -2.07 5.69
CA HIS A 99 -13.01 -3.03 6.63
C HIS A 99 -13.44 -4.46 6.32
N ASP A 100 -14.72 -4.69 6.07
CA ASP A 100 -15.22 -6.01 5.69
C ASP A 100 -14.61 -6.51 4.39
N SER A 101 -14.36 -5.60 3.42
CA SER A 101 -13.78 -5.94 2.12
C SER A 101 -12.33 -6.41 2.22
N LEU A 102 -11.59 -6.06 3.27
CA LEU A 102 -10.22 -6.56 3.49
C LEU A 102 -10.16 -8.09 3.59
N SER A 103 -11.21 -8.73 4.10
CA SER A 103 -11.28 -10.19 4.17
C SER A 103 -11.30 -10.87 2.78
N CYS A 104 -11.59 -10.11 1.71
CA CYS A 104 -11.52 -10.63 0.34
C CYS A 104 -10.09 -10.96 -0.11
N LEU A 105 -9.09 -10.40 0.56
CA LEU A 105 -7.67 -10.66 0.27
C LEU A 105 -7.15 -11.92 0.96
N GLU A 106 -7.86 -12.42 1.96
CA GLU A 106 -7.39 -13.56 2.78
C GLU A 106 -7.14 -14.84 1.97
N PRO A 107 -8.01 -15.26 1.02
CA PRO A 107 -7.75 -16.45 0.21
C PRO A 107 -6.50 -16.30 -0.67
N VAL A 108 -6.26 -15.12 -1.24
CA VAL A 108 -5.07 -14.83 -2.07
C VAL A 108 -3.81 -14.89 -1.22
N THR A 109 -3.81 -14.19 -0.09
CA THR A 109 -2.64 -14.15 0.80
C THR A 109 -2.34 -15.50 1.46
N ALA A 110 -3.37 -16.32 1.71
CA ALA A 110 -3.20 -17.67 2.22
C ALA A 110 -2.48 -18.59 1.21
N GLU A 111 -2.81 -18.48 -0.09
CA GLU A 111 -2.07 -19.23 -1.13
C GLU A 111 -0.67 -18.65 -1.32
N LEU A 112 -0.53 -17.33 -1.35
CA LEU A 112 0.77 -16.68 -1.52
C LEU A 112 1.77 -17.08 -0.43
N ARG A 113 1.34 -17.19 0.83
CA ARG A 113 2.20 -17.66 1.94
C ARG A 113 2.81 -19.05 1.70
N LYS A 114 2.14 -19.91 0.95
CA LYS A 114 2.68 -21.25 0.61
C LYS A 114 3.78 -21.19 -0.45
N CYS A 115 3.85 -20.10 -1.19
CA CYS A 115 4.81 -19.86 -2.28
C CYS A 115 6.07 -19.11 -1.84
N LEU A 116 6.08 -18.60 -0.62
CA LEU A 116 7.13 -17.75 -0.06
C LEU A 116 7.95 -18.51 0.97
N ASP A 117 9.22 -18.16 1.11
CA ASP A 117 10.01 -18.63 2.24
C ASP A 117 9.61 -17.93 3.55
N PRO A 118 10.06 -18.42 4.71
CA PRO A 118 9.65 -17.85 6.00
C PRO A 118 9.93 -16.34 6.16
N GLU A 119 11.02 -15.84 5.57
CA GLU A 119 11.43 -14.45 5.65
C GLU A 119 10.54 -13.56 4.77
N GLU A 120 10.20 -14.04 3.57
CA GLU A 120 9.25 -13.38 2.67
C GLU A 120 7.82 -13.37 3.25
N VAL A 121 7.42 -14.43 3.96
CA VAL A 121 6.14 -14.49 4.67
C VAL A 121 6.06 -13.41 5.76
N GLU A 122 7.14 -13.16 6.51
CA GLU A 122 7.17 -12.08 7.50
C GLU A 122 6.94 -10.71 6.84
N VAL A 123 7.53 -10.46 5.67
CA VAL A 123 7.31 -9.22 4.90
C VAL A 123 5.86 -9.12 4.42
N LEU A 124 5.31 -10.21 3.88
CA LEU A 124 3.92 -10.25 3.46
C LEU A 124 2.97 -9.96 4.63
N ASP A 125 3.22 -10.56 5.78
CA ASP A 125 2.41 -10.35 6.99
C ASP A 125 2.50 -8.90 7.49
N VAL A 126 3.65 -8.25 7.41
CA VAL A 126 3.79 -6.82 7.69
C VAL A 126 2.89 -6.02 6.75
N ILE A 127 2.93 -6.28 5.44
CA ILE A 127 2.13 -5.56 4.43
C ILE A 127 0.62 -5.78 4.67
N VAL A 128 0.20 -7.03 4.87
CA VAL A 128 -1.22 -7.38 5.09
C VAL A 128 -1.76 -6.73 6.36
N ASN A 129 -0.97 -6.73 7.44
CA ASN A 129 -1.37 -6.13 8.72
C ASN A 129 -1.40 -4.59 8.68
N MET A 130 -0.70 -3.94 7.75
CA MET A 130 -0.77 -2.49 7.56
C MET A 130 -2.09 -2.03 6.93
N LEU A 131 -2.77 -2.86 6.15
CA LEU A 131 -4.00 -2.49 5.47
C LEU A 131 -5.13 -2.07 6.43
N PRO A 132 -5.50 -2.87 7.46
CA PRO A 132 -6.51 -2.45 8.42
C PRO A 132 -6.08 -1.23 9.26
N GLU A 133 -4.80 -1.10 9.59
CA GLU A 133 -4.29 0.06 10.33
C GLU A 133 -4.36 1.34 9.48
N GLY A 134 -4.00 1.26 8.19
CA GLY A 134 -4.13 2.35 7.25
C GLY A 134 -5.58 2.79 7.07
N LEU A 135 -6.48 1.83 6.95
CA LEU A 135 -7.92 2.11 6.86
C LEU A 135 -8.47 2.72 8.16
N ASN A 136 -8.04 2.23 9.33
CA ASN A 136 -8.38 2.84 10.61
C ASN A 136 -7.94 4.31 10.69
N LEU A 137 -6.73 4.61 10.22
CA LEU A 137 -6.25 5.99 10.17
C LEU A 137 -7.07 6.86 9.19
N ALA A 138 -7.37 6.33 8.00
CA ALA A 138 -8.19 7.00 7.00
C ALA A 138 -9.60 7.29 7.52
N CYS A 139 -10.19 6.35 8.25
CA CYS A 139 -11.55 6.45 8.80
C CYS A 139 -11.64 7.27 10.10
N LYS A 140 -10.51 7.51 10.76
CA LYS A 140 -10.46 8.20 12.04
C LYS A 140 -11.03 9.61 11.94
N ASP A 141 -11.84 9.98 12.95
CA ASP A 141 -12.46 11.31 13.05
C ASP A 141 -13.22 11.71 11.76
N ASN A 142 -13.90 10.73 11.13
CA ASN A 142 -14.61 10.88 9.85
C ASN A 142 -13.67 11.41 8.75
N GLY A 143 -12.53 10.78 8.58
CA GLY A 143 -11.60 11.11 7.50
C GLY A 143 -10.93 12.48 7.65
N GLN A 144 -10.86 13.03 8.85
CA GLN A 144 -10.32 14.39 9.08
C GLN A 144 -8.94 14.59 8.44
N ILE A 145 -8.15 13.52 8.33
CA ILE A 145 -6.82 13.56 7.73
C ILE A 145 -6.80 14.12 6.30
N PHE A 146 -7.91 13.97 5.54
CA PHE A 146 -8.03 14.42 4.16
C PHE A 146 -8.50 15.88 4.03
N PHE A 147 -9.07 16.46 5.11
CA PHE A 147 -9.75 17.76 5.07
C PHE A 147 -9.04 18.87 5.85
N MET A 148 -7.83 18.67 6.32
CA MET A 148 -7.05 19.72 6.98
C MET A 148 -6.50 20.69 5.92
N ASP A 149 -6.77 21.99 6.08
CA ASP A 149 -6.52 23.07 5.10
C ASP A 149 -5.14 23.08 4.41
N ASP A 150 -4.09 22.62 5.07
CA ASP A 150 -2.75 22.52 4.49
C ASP A 150 -2.37 21.05 4.13
N SER A 151 -3.21 20.05 4.45
CA SER A 151 -2.88 18.63 4.25
C SER A 151 -3.04 18.19 2.80
N SER A 152 -4.01 18.73 2.06
CA SER A 152 -4.24 18.30 0.67
C SER A 152 -3.01 18.51 -0.19
N LYS A 153 -2.36 19.67 -0.16
CA LYS A 153 -1.14 19.98 -0.92
C LYS A 153 0.06 19.14 -0.51
N CYS A 154 0.10 18.69 0.73
CA CYS A 154 1.15 17.81 1.23
C CYS A 154 0.85 16.34 0.94
N LEU A 155 -0.43 15.92 1.03
CA LEU A 155 -0.87 14.58 0.63
C LEU A 155 -0.63 14.31 -0.85
N ASP A 156 -0.91 15.28 -1.73
CA ASP A 156 -0.61 15.18 -3.16
C ASP A 156 0.87 14.92 -3.45
N LYS A 157 1.76 15.37 -2.56
CA LYS A 157 3.21 15.19 -2.67
C LYS A 157 3.74 14.00 -1.89
N PHE A 158 2.89 13.34 -1.07
CA PHE A 158 3.29 12.28 -0.15
C PHE A 158 4.04 11.15 -0.88
N ALA A 159 3.43 10.59 -1.93
CA ALA A 159 4.05 9.52 -2.72
C ALA A 159 5.40 9.96 -3.30
N GLY A 160 5.49 11.21 -3.78
CA GLY A 160 6.73 11.78 -4.27
C GLY A 160 7.80 11.96 -3.20
N TYR A 161 7.42 12.28 -1.96
CA TYR A 161 8.34 12.35 -0.83
C TYR A 161 8.84 10.97 -0.43
N VAL A 162 7.94 9.99 -0.31
CA VAL A 162 8.31 8.59 -0.03
C VAL A 162 9.27 8.07 -1.08
N LYS A 163 8.94 8.21 -2.38
CA LYS A 163 9.81 7.77 -3.49
C LYS A 163 11.20 8.43 -3.45
N LYS A 164 11.27 9.73 -3.20
CA LYS A 164 12.55 10.46 -3.11
C LYS A 164 13.39 10.05 -1.92
N CYS A 165 12.77 9.79 -0.77
CA CYS A 165 13.48 9.38 0.42
C CYS A 165 13.88 7.90 0.36
N ALA A 166 13.01 7.02 -0.13
CA ALA A 166 13.31 5.60 -0.34
C ALA A 166 14.42 5.37 -1.37
N ALA A 167 14.58 6.27 -2.35
CA ALA A 167 15.68 6.19 -3.32
C ALA A 167 17.08 6.34 -2.70
N LYS A 168 17.17 6.73 -1.43
CA LYS A 168 18.43 6.76 -0.65
C LYS A 168 18.82 5.39 -0.12
N VAL A 169 17.84 4.47 0.05
CA VAL A 169 18.13 3.09 0.41
C VAL A 169 18.90 2.47 -0.75
N SER A 170 20.04 1.94 -0.44
CA SER A 170 21.00 1.41 -1.41
C SER A 170 20.30 0.42 -2.36
N LYS A 171 20.54 0.59 -3.66
CA LYS A 171 20.14 -0.36 -4.72
C LYS A 171 20.77 -1.75 -4.57
N THR A 172 21.51 -1.98 -3.49
CA THR A 172 22.23 -3.24 -3.20
C THR A 172 21.38 -4.26 -2.44
N THR A 173 20.12 -3.99 -2.13
CA THR A 173 19.21 -4.98 -1.56
C THR A 173 18.59 -5.82 -2.67
N GLU A 174 19.33 -6.78 -3.18
CA GLU A 174 18.86 -7.82 -4.12
C GLU A 174 17.88 -8.82 -3.47
N ALA A 175 17.73 -8.79 -2.16
CA ALA A 175 16.69 -9.51 -1.43
C ALA A 175 16.29 -8.66 -0.23
N VAL A 176 14.97 -8.45 -0.05
CA VAL A 176 14.44 -7.75 1.11
C VAL A 176 14.36 -8.74 2.28
N ASP A 177 15.52 -9.27 2.68
CA ASP A 177 15.63 -10.03 3.93
C ASP A 177 15.73 -9.02 5.09
N LEU A 178 14.57 -8.67 5.64
CA LEU A 178 14.46 -7.72 6.74
C LEU A 178 15.13 -8.24 8.02
N SER A 179 15.21 -9.57 8.18
CA SER A 179 15.77 -10.22 9.37
C SER A 179 17.30 -10.07 9.44
N ASN A 180 17.96 -9.94 8.30
CA ASN A 180 19.42 -9.84 8.15
C ASN A 180 19.94 -8.40 7.98
N TYR A 181 19.12 -7.38 8.30
CA TYR A 181 19.57 -5.99 8.27
C TYR A 181 20.74 -5.77 9.22
N GLY A 182 21.88 -5.34 8.66
CA GLY A 182 23.04 -4.92 9.42
C GLY A 182 23.02 -3.41 9.75
N PRO A 183 24.06 -2.90 10.43
CA PRO A 183 24.15 -1.49 10.82
C PRO A 183 23.99 -0.51 9.65
N LYS A 184 24.45 -0.87 8.46
CA LYS A 184 24.32 -0.03 7.25
C LYS A 184 22.87 0.13 6.84
N GLN A 185 22.12 -0.97 6.72
CA GLN A 185 20.72 -0.94 6.35
C GLN A 185 19.86 -0.24 7.41
N CYS A 186 20.19 -0.43 8.69
CA CYS A 186 19.53 0.27 9.78
C CYS A 186 19.73 1.79 9.71
N ASN A 187 20.94 2.26 9.38
CA ASN A 187 21.21 3.67 9.17
C ASN A 187 20.46 4.21 7.94
N GLU A 188 20.41 3.44 6.84
CA GLU A 188 19.64 3.81 5.65
C GLU A 188 18.15 3.96 5.96
N LEU A 189 17.55 3.07 6.77
CA LEU A 189 16.16 3.20 7.24
C LEU A 189 15.98 4.48 8.08
N ALA A 190 16.89 4.78 9.00
CA ALA A 190 16.84 6.00 9.79
C ALA A 190 16.93 7.26 8.90
N GLU A 191 17.80 7.25 7.88
CA GLU A 191 17.93 8.34 6.91
C GLU A 191 16.67 8.55 6.07
N VAL A 192 15.94 7.47 5.73
CA VAL A 192 14.64 7.56 5.05
C VAL A 192 13.64 8.31 5.92
N ARG A 193 13.57 7.99 7.20
CA ARG A 193 12.67 8.65 8.15
C ARG A 193 13.01 10.11 8.33
N GLU A 194 14.29 10.41 8.56
CA GLU A 194 14.77 11.80 8.69
C GLU A 194 14.50 12.61 7.43
N CYS A 195 14.76 12.03 6.24
CA CYS A 195 14.45 12.67 4.95
C CYS A 195 12.96 12.99 4.84
N PHE A 196 12.09 12.06 5.26
CA PHE A 196 10.64 12.25 5.19
C PHE A 196 10.18 13.36 6.17
N GLU A 197 10.68 13.35 7.40
CA GLU A 197 10.41 14.41 8.38
C GLU A 197 10.85 15.79 7.88
N GLN A 198 12.03 15.89 7.26
CA GLN A 198 12.50 17.15 6.65
C GLN A 198 11.61 17.61 5.50
N LYS A 199 11.11 16.71 4.65
CA LYS A 199 10.22 17.05 3.53
C LYS A 199 8.83 17.49 3.99
N THR A 200 8.37 16.98 5.12
CA THR A 200 7.06 17.26 5.67
C THR A 200 7.06 18.36 6.76
N ALA A 201 8.23 18.85 7.16
CA ALA A 201 8.37 19.88 8.20
C ALA A 201 7.60 21.19 7.90
N GLY A 202 7.38 21.49 6.62
CA GLY A 202 6.57 22.64 6.18
C GLY A 202 5.06 22.36 6.09
N CYS A 203 4.65 21.12 6.31
CA CYS A 203 3.25 20.71 6.29
C CYS A 203 2.64 20.97 7.66
N LYS A 204 1.69 21.88 7.74
CA LYS A 204 1.00 22.21 8.98
C LYS A 204 -0.01 21.11 9.35
N GLY A 205 0.48 19.97 9.78
CA GLY A 205 -0.37 18.90 10.27
C GLY A 205 0.50 17.75 10.75
N PRO A 206 0.26 17.24 11.97
CA PRO A 206 1.09 16.17 12.55
C PRO A 206 0.91 14.80 11.88
N ARG A 207 0.07 14.68 10.85
CA ARG A 207 -0.48 13.40 10.42
C ARG A 207 0.17 12.76 9.19
N LEU A 208 1.01 13.47 8.44
CA LEU A 208 1.78 12.83 7.36
C LEU A 208 2.85 11.88 7.92
N THR A 209 3.43 12.23 9.07
CA THR A 209 4.32 11.34 9.82
C THR A 209 3.57 10.13 10.36
N ASP A 210 2.30 10.25 10.76
CA ASP A 210 1.50 9.11 11.20
C ASP A 210 1.23 8.15 10.05
N ILE A 211 0.91 8.66 8.84
CA ILE A 211 0.77 7.85 7.63
C ILE A 211 2.09 7.15 7.30
N PHE A 212 3.20 7.87 7.35
CA PHE A 212 4.52 7.28 7.11
C PHE A 212 4.86 6.22 8.16
N ASP A 213 4.60 6.48 9.43
CA ASP A 213 4.85 5.58 10.54
C ASP A 213 4.03 4.29 10.47
N LEU A 214 2.85 4.27 9.80
CA LEU A 214 2.11 3.04 9.52
C LEU A 214 2.94 2.02 8.71
N PHE A 215 3.77 2.51 7.80
CA PHE A 215 4.65 1.67 6.99
C PHE A 215 6.01 1.46 7.68
N TYR A 216 6.57 2.52 8.22
CA TYR A 216 7.90 2.53 8.77
C TYR A 216 8.04 1.66 10.03
N ARG A 217 7.10 1.77 10.97
CA ARG A 217 7.18 1.04 12.25
C ARG A 217 7.07 -0.47 12.11
N PRO A 218 6.13 -1.03 11.31
CA PRO A 218 6.09 -2.47 11.06
C PRO A 218 7.37 -2.99 10.39
N ILE A 219 7.88 -2.28 9.38
CA ILE A 219 9.15 -2.63 8.74
C ILE A 219 10.28 -2.61 9.78
N LEU A 220 10.39 -1.56 10.58
CA LEU A 220 11.40 -1.45 11.62
C LEU A 220 11.30 -2.60 12.65
N LYS A 221 10.07 -3.02 13.01
CA LYS A 221 9.86 -4.16 13.92
C LYS A 221 10.30 -5.49 13.34
N ALA A 222 10.18 -5.68 12.03
CA ALA A 222 10.61 -6.89 11.32
C ALA A 222 12.14 -6.94 11.12
N THR A 223 12.87 -5.87 11.46
CA THR A 223 14.32 -5.80 11.35
C THR A 223 14.99 -5.86 12.71
N PRO A 224 16.31 -6.19 12.79
CA PRO A 224 17.11 -6.05 14.00
C PRO A 224 17.32 -4.60 14.44
N CYS A 225 16.87 -3.62 13.67
CA CYS A 225 17.12 -2.17 13.86
C CYS A 225 16.33 -1.54 15.03
N LYS A 226 15.84 -2.30 15.97
CA LYS A 226 14.93 -1.88 17.07
C LYS A 226 15.48 -0.84 18.06
N SER A 227 16.72 -0.45 17.94
CA SER A 227 17.44 0.36 18.97
C SER A 227 18.00 1.68 18.47
N HIS A 228 17.43 2.24 17.40
CA HIS A 228 17.85 3.56 16.90
C HIS A 228 16.72 4.58 16.96
#